data_aa5b08c91f7d0ee4ed4d621dd1f34bab
#
_entry.id   aa5b08c91f7d0ee4ed4d621dd1f34bab
#
_cell.length_a   1.000
_cell.length_b   1.000
_cell.length_c   1.000
_cell.angle_alpha   90.00
_cell.angle_beta   90.00
_cell.angle_gamma   90.00
#
_symmetry.space_group_name_H-M   'P 1'
#
loop_
_entity.id
_entity.type
_entity.pdbx_description
1 polymer ?
#
loop_
_entity_poly.entity_id
_entity_poly.type
_entity_poly.pdbx_seq_one_letter_code
_entity_poly.pdbx_strand_id
1 'polypeptide(L)'
;MSKNPMKPRSYLVTDGLERAPARGMLRAVGMKDEDFDKPQIGIASSWNEVTPCNLSLDRLAKASKEGVIKAGGFPMQFGTISVSDGISMGHEGMHFSLVSREVIADSVETVMEAERLDGMVTFAGCDKSLPGMMMAAARINVASVFVYAGSIMPGKVDGRDVTIIDAFEAVGACARGLISQEEVDKIERAICPGEGACGGMYTANTMASIGEALGLSLPGSAAPPSIDRRRDNYAIKSGEAVVELIRKGIRTRDILTKEAFENAITILMALGGSTNAVLHLLAIAHEARVPLTLEDFHRVGSKVPLLGDLKPFGKYVMNDVDKVGGVPVVLKALFDAGLIHGDCLTVTGKTMAENLAEIAPPDPDGQILKSTKSAIAASGGITILGGSLAPDGAVTKVAGVGVDIFEGPARVFDREQSAMDALENGTIQAGDVVVIRYEGPKGGPGMREMLMITGAIKGAGLGKSVLLITDGRFSGGTTGLCVGHVAPEAVDGGPIALVKDGDRIRIDVNARTLDLLVEPSELAERRKTFKPLPPRYTHGVLSKYTKLVGSASRGAVCD
;
A
#
# COMPACT_ATOMS: atom_id res chain seq x y z
N MET A 1 -36.33 -12.19 -24.05
CA MET A 1 -35.52 -11.08 -24.61
C MET A 1 -34.06 -11.40 -24.39
N SER A 2 -33.19 -11.27 -25.40
CA SER A 2 -31.75 -11.47 -25.21
C SER A 2 -31.25 -10.35 -24.28
N LYS A 3 -30.52 -10.71 -23.22
CA LYS A 3 -29.95 -9.72 -22.30
C LYS A 3 -28.98 -8.82 -23.06
N ASN A 4 -29.13 -7.50 -22.92
CA ASN A 4 -28.14 -6.55 -23.48
C ASN A 4 -26.76 -6.83 -22.83
N PRO A 5 -25.74 -7.24 -23.59
CA PRO A 5 -24.42 -7.57 -23.03
C PRO A 5 -23.73 -6.36 -22.40
N MET A 6 -24.14 -5.14 -22.77
CA MET A 6 -23.64 -3.90 -22.17
C MET A 6 -24.24 -3.62 -20.78
N LYS A 7 -25.29 -4.33 -20.38
CA LYS A 7 -25.95 -4.19 -19.07
C LYS A 7 -25.91 -5.52 -18.31
N PRO A 8 -24.73 -6.04 -17.95
CA PRO A 8 -24.63 -7.37 -17.32
C PRO A 8 -25.34 -7.46 -15.98
N ARG A 9 -25.59 -6.33 -15.30
CA ARG A 9 -26.20 -6.27 -13.97
C ARG A 9 -27.35 -5.27 -13.87
N SER A 10 -27.23 -4.07 -14.45
CA SER A 10 -28.19 -2.97 -14.31
C SER A 10 -29.57 -3.26 -14.96
N TYR A 11 -29.66 -4.27 -15.83
CA TYR A 11 -30.96 -4.73 -16.33
C TYR A 11 -31.91 -5.13 -15.19
N LEU A 12 -31.39 -5.61 -14.06
CA LEU A 12 -32.17 -5.94 -12.86
C LEU A 12 -32.85 -4.72 -12.23
N VAL A 13 -32.35 -3.53 -12.48
CA VAL A 13 -32.84 -2.26 -11.93
C VAL A 13 -33.74 -1.53 -12.94
N THR A 14 -33.43 -1.64 -14.23
CA THR A 14 -34.03 -0.79 -15.26
C THR A 14 -35.04 -1.50 -16.15
N ASP A 15 -35.00 -2.83 -16.31
CA ASP A 15 -35.81 -3.54 -17.32
C ASP A 15 -37.09 -4.14 -16.72
N GLY A 16 -38.19 -4.04 -17.45
CA GLY A 16 -39.48 -4.57 -17.04
C GLY A 16 -40.41 -3.54 -16.39
N LEU A 17 -41.72 -3.86 -16.41
CA LEU A 17 -42.73 -2.96 -15.86
C LEU A 17 -42.58 -2.75 -14.35
N GLU A 18 -42.23 -3.80 -13.62
CA GLU A 18 -42.03 -3.79 -12.17
C GLU A 18 -40.88 -2.88 -11.71
N ARG A 19 -40.00 -2.45 -12.63
CA ARG A 19 -38.90 -1.52 -12.37
C ARG A 19 -39.27 -0.06 -12.61
N ALA A 20 -40.53 0.26 -12.91
CA ALA A 20 -40.99 1.64 -13.06
C ALA A 20 -40.66 2.53 -11.83
N PRO A 21 -40.82 2.09 -10.57
CA PRO A 21 -40.39 2.89 -9.41
C PRO A 21 -38.88 3.21 -9.39
N ALA A 22 -38.04 2.22 -9.69
CA ALA A 22 -36.60 2.42 -9.76
C ALA A 22 -36.19 3.40 -10.86
N ARG A 23 -36.77 3.25 -12.07
CA ARG A 23 -36.57 4.21 -13.17
C ARG A 23 -37.06 5.61 -12.81
N GLY A 24 -38.17 5.73 -12.07
CA GLY A 24 -38.64 7.03 -11.57
C GLY A 24 -37.60 7.74 -10.68
N MET A 25 -36.94 7.02 -9.79
CA MET A 25 -35.85 7.57 -8.96
C MET A 25 -34.63 7.90 -9.80
N LEU A 26 -34.25 7.04 -10.75
CA LEU A 26 -33.13 7.27 -11.66
C LEU A 26 -33.35 8.51 -12.56
N ARG A 27 -34.59 8.80 -12.94
CA ARG A 27 -34.92 10.07 -13.64
C ARG A 27 -34.64 11.29 -12.78
N ALA A 28 -34.86 11.20 -11.47
CA ALA A 28 -34.60 12.31 -10.55
C ALA A 28 -33.09 12.62 -10.43
N VAL A 29 -32.19 11.61 -10.66
CA VAL A 29 -30.74 11.84 -10.73
C VAL A 29 -30.24 12.12 -12.15
N GLY A 30 -31.14 12.37 -13.10
CA GLY A 30 -30.84 12.89 -14.43
C GLY A 30 -30.84 11.89 -15.57
N MET A 31 -31.18 10.60 -15.34
CA MET A 31 -31.34 9.63 -16.45
C MET A 31 -32.55 9.96 -17.32
N LYS A 32 -32.36 9.88 -18.62
CA LYS A 32 -33.39 10.02 -19.66
C LYS A 32 -33.73 8.65 -20.26
N ASP A 33 -34.72 8.61 -21.17
CA ASP A 33 -35.16 7.35 -21.80
C ASP A 33 -34.01 6.62 -22.50
N GLU A 34 -33.18 7.36 -23.23
CA GLU A 34 -32.03 6.84 -23.95
C GLU A 34 -30.87 6.34 -23.02
N ASP A 35 -30.90 6.68 -21.74
CA ASP A 35 -29.86 6.27 -20.79
C ASP A 35 -30.13 4.89 -20.18
N PHE A 36 -31.39 4.44 -20.20
CA PHE A 36 -31.77 3.13 -19.64
C PHE A 36 -31.21 1.94 -20.43
N ASP A 37 -30.77 2.14 -21.65
CA ASP A 37 -30.09 1.11 -22.46
C ASP A 37 -28.57 1.12 -22.33
N LYS A 38 -28.00 2.11 -21.64
CA LYS A 38 -26.56 2.25 -21.41
C LYS A 38 -26.09 1.47 -20.18
N PRO A 39 -24.82 1.01 -20.15
CA PRO A 39 -24.22 0.48 -18.93
C PRO A 39 -24.10 1.59 -17.87
N GLN A 40 -24.43 1.25 -16.64
CA GLN A 40 -24.32 2.14 -15.48
C GLN A 40 -22.96 1.92 -14.80
N ILE A 41 -22.16 2.99 -14.76
CA ILE A 41 -20.77 2.94 -14.28
C ILE A 41 -20.62 3.67 -12.95
N GLY A 42 -20.21 2.94 -11.91
CA GLY A 42 -19.86 3.52 -10.62
C GLY A 42 -18.58 4.33 -10.69
N ILE A 43 -18.61 5.56 -10.22
CA ILE A 43 -17.43 6.42 -10.03
C ILE A 43 -17.18 6.49 -8.54
N ALA A 44 -16.42 5.51 -8.01
CA ALA A 44 -16.16 5.37 -6.58
C ALA A 44 -14.95 6.24 -6.18
N SER A 45 -15.15 7.25 -5.33
CA SER A 45 -14.10 8.20 -4.97
C SER A 45 -13.91 8.29 -3.46
N SER A 46 -12.65 8.24 -3.01
CA SER A 46 -12.27 8.52 -1.62
C SER A 46 -11.94 10.01 -1.39
N TRP A 47 -12.47 10.89 -2.21
CA TRP A 47 -12.29 12.34 -2.07
C TRP A 47 -12.69 12.84 -0.69
N ASN A 48 -11.86 13.72 -0.14
CA ASN A 48 -12.16 14.52 1.05
C ASN A 48 -11.19 15.71 1.14
N GLU A 49 -11.49 16.65 2.03
CA GLU A 49 -10.67 17.82 2.35
C GLU A 49 -9.79 17.62 3.62
N VAL A 50 -9.78 16.40 4.18
CA VAL A 50 -9.05 16.08 5.43
C VAL A 50 -7.56 15.89 5.17
N THR A 51 -7.19 15.47 3.95
CA THR A 51 -5.80 15.17 3.58
C THR A 51 -5.44 15.70 2.20
N PRO A 52 -4.23 16.24 1.99
CA PRO A 52 -3.79 16.67 0.66
C PRO A 52 -3.78 15.53 -0.37
N CYS A 53 -3.64 14.28 0.08
CA CYS A 53 -3.60 13.11 -0.81
C CYS A 53 -4.85 12.96 -1.68
N ASN A 54 -6.01 13.45 -1.22
CA ASN A 54 -7.31 13.19 -1.83
C ASN A 54 -7.96 14.43 -2.49
N LEU A 55 -7.34 15.60 -2.40
CA LEU A 55 -7.94 16.84 -2.90
C LEU A 55 -8.22 16.82 -4.40
N SER A 56 -7.34 16.24 -5.22
CA SER A 56 -7.50 16.15 -6.67
C SER A 56 -8.61 15.20 -7.12
N LEU A 57 -9.06 14.29 -6.25
CA LEU A 57 -9.97 13.20 -6.65
C LEU A 57 -11.34 13.66 -7.13
N ASP A 58 -11.86 14.79 -6.64
CA ASP A 58 -13.13 15.35 -7.16
C ASP A 58 -12.99 15.78 -8.63
N ARG A 59 -11.89 16.47 -8.96
CA ARG A 59 -11.58 16.89 -10.32
C ARG A 59 -11.42 15.68 -11.25
N LEU A 60 -10.67 14.66 -10.81
CA LEU A 60 -10.43 13.44 -11.60
C LEU A 60 -11.71 12.61 -11.78
N ALA A 61 -12.55 12.51 -10.76
CA ALA A 61 -13.85 11.83 -10.86
C ALA A 61 -14.75 12.51 -11.90
N LYS A 62 -14.81 13.86 -11.91
CA LYS A 62 -15.53 14.63 -12.92
C LYS A 62 -15.00 14.37 -14.34
N ALA A 63 -13.69 14.41 -14.52
CA ALA A 63 -13.07 14.10 -15.81
C ALA A 63 -13.38 12.66 -16.28
N SER A 64 -13.35 11.67 -15.39
CA SER A 64 -13.70 10.29 -15.75
C SER A 64 -15.15 10.13 -16.20
N LYS A 65 -16.09 10.90 -15.63
CA LYS A 65 -17.50 10.89 -16.07
C LYS A 65 -17.63 11.32 -17.54
N GLU A 66 -16.81 12.29 -17.98
CA GLU A 66 -16.76 12.70 -19.39
C GLU A 66 -16.35 11.52 -20.30
N GLY A 67 -15.34 10.76 -19.87
CA GLY A 67 -14.88 9.56 -20.60
C GLY A 67 -15.95 8.48 -20.69
N VAL A 68 -16.65 8.20 -19.58
CA VAL A 68 -17.78 7.24 -19.54
C VAL A 68 -18.88 7.64 -20.50
N ILE A 69 -19.30 8.93 -20.49
CA ILE A 69 -20.35 9.45 -21.36
C ILE A 69 -19.92 9.33 -22.84
N LYS A 70 -18.69 9.72 -23.15
CA LYS A 70 -18.14 9.63 -24.51
C LYS A 70 -18.10 8.21 -25.04
N ALA A 71 -17.85 7.22 -24.17
CA ALA A 71 -17.84 5.80 -24.54
C ALA A 71 -19.25 5.17 -24.58
N GLY A 72 -20.30 5.91 -24.26
CA GLY A 72 -21.70 5.47 -24.31
C GLY A 72 -22.22 4.84 -23.01
N GLY A 73 -21.56 5.06 -21.86
CA GLY A 73 -22.03 4.68 -20.53
C GLY A 73 -22.76 5.81 -19.80
N PHE A 74 -23.40 5.49 -18.68
CA PHE A 74 -23.97 6.45 -17.74
C PHE A 74 -23.21 6.42 -16.41
N PRO A 75 -22.49 7.51 -16.04
CA PRO A 75 -21.68 7.54 -14.83
C PRO A 75 -22.51 7.92 -13.60
N MET A 76 -22.31 7.17 -12.50
CA MET A 76 -22.91 7.42 -11.19
C MET A 76 -21.83 7.56 -10.14
N GLN A 77 -21.61 8.79 -9.65
CA GLN A 77 -20.58 9.07 -8.66
C GLN A 77 -21.09 8.84 -7.25
N PHE A 78 -20.29 8.15 -6.45
CA PHE A 78 -20.52 7.99 -5.02
C PHE A 78 -19.20 8.05 -4.24
N GLY A 79 -19.28 8.35 -2.94
CA GLY A 79 -18.13 8.52 -2.06
C GLY A 79 -17.87 7.33 -1.15
N THR A 80 -16.61 7.18 -0.76
CA THR A 80 -16.17 6.38 0.38
C THR A 80 -15.20 7.18 1.24
N ILE A 81 -14.70 6.60 2.32
CA ILE A 81 -13.81 7.27 3.26
C ILE A 81 -12.34 7.21 2.82
N SER A 82 -11.50 8.01 3.48
CA SER A 82 -10.05 7.83 3.54
C SER A 82 -9.52 8.36 4.86
N VAL A 83 -8.44 7.75 5.36
CA VAL A 83 -7.69 8.20 6.53
C VAL A 83 -6.30 8.66 6.07
N SER A 84 -5.81 9.76 6.62
CA SER A 84 -4.47 10.27 6.34
C SER A 84 -3.45 9.62 7.27
N ASP A 85 -2.56 8.80 6.72
CA ASP A 85 -1.49 8.19 7.51
C ASP A 85 -0.55 9.28 8.08
N GLY A 86 -0.22 10.30 7.30
CA GLY A 86 0.66 11.38 7.75
C GLY A 86 0.10 12.19 8.94
N ILE A 87 -1.21 12.44 8.96
CA ILE A 87 -1.89 13.16 10.05
C ILE A 87 -2.08 12.25 11.27
N SER A 88 -2.37 10.98 11.04
CA SER A 88 -2.65 10.01 12.10
C SER A 88 -1.38 9.44 12.77
N MET A 89 -0.20 9.70 12.22
CA MET A 89 1.06 9.17 12.71
C MET A 89 1.37 9.65 14.14
N GLY A 90 1.78 8.72 15.00
CA GLY A 90 2.23 9.03 16.36
C GLY A 90 1.12 9.15 17.42
N HIS A 91 -0.16 8.96 17.07
CA HIS A 91 -1.26 8.96 18.04
C HIS A 91 -2.27 7.85 17.78
N GLU A 92 -3.28 7.72 18.63
CA GLU A 92 -4.32 6.65 18.59
C GLU A 92 -5.09 6.58 17.25
N GLY A 93 -5.16 7.68 16.50
CA GLY A 93 -5.77 7.71 15.17
C GLY A 93 -5.13 6.75 14.17
N MET A 94 -3.87 6.38 14.36
CA MET A 94 -3.16 5.47 13.45
C MET A 94 -3.72 4.04 13.44
N HIS A 95 -4.41 3.62 14.50
CA HIS A 95 -5.16 2.37 14.52
C HIS A 95 -6.27 2.29 13.46
N PHE A 96 -6.84 3.42 13.06
CA PHE A 96 -7.89 3.49 12.05
C PHE A 96 -7.37 3.44 10.62
N SER A 97 -6.06 3.62 10.40
CA SER A 97 -5.47 3.65 9.07
C SER A 97 -5.70 2.35 8.30
N LEU A 98 -5.19 1.21 8.77
CA LEU A 98 -5.39 -0.07 8.08
C LEU A 98 -6.85 -0.52 8.09
N VAL A 99 -7.57 -0.24 9.15
CA VAL A 99 -9.01 -0.55 9.26
C VAL A 99 -9.80 0.14 8.14
N SER A 100 -9.41 1.35 7.75
CA SER A 100 -10.06 2.07 6.64
C SER A 100 -9.99 1.31 5.31
N ARG A 101 -8.97 0.47 5.09
CA ARG A 101 -8.86 -0.39 3.90
C ARG A 101 -10.06 -1.32 3.75
N GLU A 102 -10.46 -1.98 4.85
CA GLU A 102 -11.63 -2.88 4.87
C GLU A 102 -12.93 -2.09 4.70
N VAL A 103 -13.09 -1.00 5.45
CA VAL A 103 -14.30 -0.15 5.37
C VAL A 103 -14.48 0.43 3.95
N ILE A 104 -13.40 0.78 3.27
CA ILE A 104 -13.44 1.24 1.87
C ILE A 104 -13.95 0.11 0.98
N ALA A 105 -13.36 -1.08 1.08
CA ALA A 105 -13.77 -2.22 0.28
C ALA A 105 -15.25 -2.56 0.52
N ASP A 106 -15.68 -2.63 1.78
CA ASP A 106 -17.07 -2.93 2.19
C ASP A 106 -18.06 -1.87 1.68
N SER A 107 -17.72 -0.59 1.79
CA SER A 107 -18.61 0.50 1.39
C SER A 107 -18.80 0.55 -0.12
N VAL A 108 -17.73 0.34 -0.90
CA VAL A 108 -17.78 0.30 -2.36
C VAL A 108 -18.57 -0.93 -2.82
N GLU A 109 -18.30 -2.11 -2.23
CA GLU A 109 -19.09 -3.32 -2.49
C GLU A 109 -20.57 -3.10 -2.22
N THR A 110 -20.89 -2.52 -1.07
CA THR A 110 -22.30 -2.30 -0.66
C THR A 110 -23.06 -1.49 -1.71
N VAL A 111 -22.49 -0.38 -2.21
CA VAL A 111 -23.15 0.43 -3.24
C VAL A 111 -23.23 -0.31 -4.57
N MET A 112 -22.12 -0.87 -5.03
CA MET A 112 -22.04 -1.56 -6.32
C MET A 112 -23.00 -2.76 -6.41
N GLU A 113 -23.15 -3.50 -5.30
CA GLU A 113 -24.04 -4.66 -5.24
C GLU A 113 -25.52 -4.26 -5.07
N ALA A 114 -25.80 -3.26 -4.22
CA ALA A 114 -27.17 -2.80 -4.01
C ALA A 114 -27.76 -2.17 -5.28
N GLU A 115 -27.01 -1.29 -5.94
CA GLU A 115 -27.47 -0.54 -7.11
C GLU A 115 -27.23 -1.29 -8.44
N ARG A 116 -26.59 -2.46 -8.38
CA ARG A 116 -26.33 -3.33 -9.55
C ARG A 116 -25.58 -2.63 -10.69
N LEU A 117 -24.59 -1.82 -10.36
CA LEU A 117 -23.79 -1.12 -11.36
C LEU A 117 -22.95 -2.11 -12.19
N ASP A 118 -22.83 -1.84 -13.50
CA ASP A 118 -22.23 -2.76 -14.49
C ASP A 118 -20.71 -2.79 -14.50
N GLY A 119 -20.09 -1.67 -14.13
CA GLY A 119 -18.64 -1.50 -14.04
C GLY A 119 -18.29 -0.34 -13.13
N MET A 120 -17.02 -0.13 -12.84
CA MET A 120 -16.59 0.98 -11.99
C MET A 120 -15.22 1.56 -12.34
N VAL A 121 -15.06 2.85 -12.05
CA VAL A 121 -13.75 3.50 -11.95
C VAL A 121 -13.54 3.90 -10.51
N THR A 122 -12.42 3.50 -9.92
CA THR A 122 -12.11 3.76 -8.52
C THR A 122 -11.00 4.79 -8.38
N PHE A 123 -11.13 5.72 -7.43
CA PHE A 123 -10.23 6.85 -7.22
C PHE A 123 -9.68 6.84 -5.81
N ALA A 124 -8.34 6.82 -5.67
CA ALA A 124 -7.67 6.80 -4.39
C ALA A 124 -6.38 7.62 -4.38
N GLY A 125 -6.04 8.20 -3.22
CA GLY A 125 -4.85 9.03 -3.05
C GLY A 125 -3.98 8.63 -1.86
N CYS A 126 -4.55 8.24 -0.73
CA CYS A 126 -3.81 7.93 0.50
C CYS A 126 -3.54 6.43 0.65
N ASP A 127 -2.53 6.08 1.44
CA ASP A 127 -1.89 4.76 1.59
C ASP A 127 -2.84 3.57 1.63
N LYS A 128 -3.94 3.65 2.36
CA LYS A 128 -4.87 2.52 2.56
C LYS A 128 -6.08 2.60 1.63
N SER A 129 -6.35 3.77 1.04
CA SER A 129 -7.42 3.89 0.05
C SER A 129 -7.06 3.20 -1.27
N LEU A 130 -5.76 3.19 -1.68
CA LEU A 130 -5.36 2.47 -2.89
C LEU A 130 -5.66 0.97 -2.79
N PRO A 131 -5.10 0.23 -1.81
CA PRO A 131 -5.41 -1.20 -1.69
C PRO A 131 -6.88 -1.47 -1.39
N GLY A 132 -7.57 -0.63 -0.62
CA GLY A 132 -9.01 -0.79 -0.35
C GLY A 132 -9.87 -0.74 -1.62
N MET A 133 -9.56 0.17 -2.55
CA MET A 133 -10.23 0.25 -3.86
C MET A 133 -9.89 -0.96 -4.75
N MET A 134 -8.63 -1.43 -4.74
CA MET A 134 -8.22 -2.62 -5.48
C MET A 134 -8.88 -3.90 -4.91
N MET A 135 -9.03 -4.00 -3.58
CA MET A 135 -9.76 -5.09 -2.93
C MET A 135 -11.24 -5.09 -3.35
N ALA A 136 -11.90 -3.92 -3.32
CA ALA A 136 -13.28 -3.78 -3.80
C ALA A 136 -13.42 -4.25 -5.25
N ALA A 137 -12.51 -3.83 -6.13
CA ALA A 137 -12.51 -4.23 -7.53
C ALA A 137 -12.37 -5.75 -7.70
N ALA A 138 -11.45 -6.37 -6.96
CA ALA A 138 -11.22 -7.81 -6.97
C ALA A 138 -12.42 -8.60 -6.43
N ARG A 139 -13.01 -8.13 -5.31
CA ARG A 139 -14.15 -8.77 -4.64
C ARG A 139 -15.41 -8.77 -5.48
N ILE A 140 -15.80 -7.61 -6.00
CA ILE A 140 -17.02 -7.41 -6.80
C ILE A 140 -16.89 -8.06 -8.19
N ASN A 141 -15.70 -8.06 -8.76
CA ASN A 141 -15.37 -8.70 -10.03
C ASN A 141 -16.24 -8.22 -11.22
N VAL A 142 -16.45 -6.93 -11.34
CA VAL A 142 -16.97 -6.27 -12.54
C VAL A 142 -15.83 -5.70 -13.37
N ALA A 143 -16.12 -5.17 -14.56
CA ALA A 143 -15.16 -4.36 -15.30
C ALA A 143 -14.73 -3.16 -14.45
N SER A 144 -13.44 -3.01 -14.16
CA SER A 144 -12.96 -1.97 -13.24
C SER A 144 -11.63 -1.37 -13.71
N VAL A 145 -11.47 -0.06 -13.49
CA VAL A 145 -10.21 0.66 -13.73
C VAL A 145 -9.86 1.44 -12.47
N PHE A 146 -8.61 1.32 -12.02
CA PHE A 146 -8.10 2.04 -10.87
C PHE A 146 -7.39 3.33 -11.30
N VAL A 147 -7.66 4.45 -10.62
CA VAL A 147 -7.05 5.76 -10.85
C VAL A 147 -6.42 6.29 -9.57
N TYR A 148 -5.13 6.55 -9.63
CA TYR A 148 -4.37 7.17 -8.56
C TYR A 148 -4.43 8.69 -8.61
N ALA A 149 -4.51 9.35 -7.44
CA ALA A 149 -4.53 10.81 -7.31
C ALA A 149 -3.25 11.52 -7.77
N GLY A 150 -2.12 10.84 -7.67
CA GLY A 150 -0.79 11.39 -7.94
C GLY A 150 -0.03 11.81 -6.70
N SER A 151 1.29 11.90 -6.83
CA SER A 151 2.19 12.34 -5.77
C SER A 151 2.18 13.88 -5.64
N ILE A 152 2.46 14.35 -4.42
CA ILE A 152 2.72 15.77 -4.14
C ILE A 152 4.07 16.18 -4.73
N MET A 153 4.21 17.43 -5.12
CA MET A 153 5.51 18.00 -5.46
C MET A 153 6.38 18.08 -4.19
N PRO A 154 7.70 17.85 -4.29
CA PRO A 154 8.58 18.14 -3.15
C PRO A 154 8.57 19.63 -2.84
N GLY A 155 8.63 19.96 -1.55
CA GLY A 155 8.87 21.33 -1.10
C GLY A 155 10.35 21.70 -1.24
N LYS A 156 10.68 22.97 -0.98
CA LYS A 156 12.07 23.45 -1.04
C LYS A 156 12.44 24.25 0.19
N VAL A 157 13.59 23.88 0.80
CA VAL A 157 14.24 24.65 1.88
C VAL A 157 15.70 24.82 1.49
N ASP A 158 16.16 26.07 1.41
CA ASP A 158 17.53 26.45 1.05
C ASP A 158 18.05 25.75 -0.23
N GLY A 159 17.16 25.64 -1.26
CA GLY A 159 17.46 25.01 -2.55
C GLY A 159 17.41 23.49 -2.54
N ARG A 160 17.22 22.84 -1.41
CA ARG A 160 17.10 21.38 -1.25
C ARG A 160 15.65 20.96 -1.25
N ASP A 161 15.35 19.85 -1.94
CA ASP A 161 14.03 19.22 -1.92
C ASP A 161 13.75 18.55 -0.56
N VAL A 162 12.58 18.87 0.01
CA VAL A 162 12.10 18.34 1.28
C VAL A 162 10.74 17.65 1.12
N THR A 163 10.53 16.62 1.94
CA THR A 163 9.31 15.80 1.96
C THR A 163 8.83 15.63 3.40
N ILE A 164 7.68 14.98 3.61
CA ILE A 164 7.15 14.69 4.95
C ILE A 164 8.18 13.98 5.86
N ILE A 165 9.05 13.13 5.32
CA ILE A 165 10.07 12.42 6.11
C ILE A 165 11.11 13.39 6.67
N ASP A 166 11.46 14.42 5.91
CA ASP A 166 12.39 15.46 6.39
C ASP A 166 11.85 16.19 7.63
N ALA A 167 10.49 16.33 7.77
CA ALA A 167 9.89 16.88 8.99
C ALA A 167 10.01 15.93 10.19
N PHE A 168 9.76 14.62 10.01
CA PHE A 168 9.95 13.66 11.09
C PHE A 168 11.41 13.59 11.56
N GLU A 169 12.36 13.64 10.64
CA GLU A 169 13.79 13.69 10.96
C GLU A 169 14.17 14.99 11.67
N ALA A 170 13.61 16.12 11.24
CA ALA A 170 13.84 17.44 11.85
C ALA A 170 13.33 17.50 13.30
N VAL A 171 12.13 16.95 13.58
CA VAL A 171 11.59 16.86 14.95
C VAL A 171 12.54 16.06 15.84
N GLY A 172 13.03 14.90 15.40
CA GLY A 172 14.00 14.10 16.14
C GLY A 172 15.34 14.82 16.37
N ALA A 173 15.84 15.55 15.37
CA ALA A 173 17.08 16.32 15.50
C ALA A 173 16.92 17.51 16.47
N CYS A 174 15.79 18.23 16.41
CA CYS A 174 15.47 19.33 17.28
C CYS A 174 15.34 18.89 18.76
N ALA A 175 14.67 17.77 19.02
CA ALA A 175 14.53 17.22 20.37
C ALA A 175 15.89 16.92 21.04
N ARG A 176 16.96 16.79 20.25
CA ARG A 176 18.33 16.58 20.73
C ARG A 176 19.24 17.82 20.62
N GLY A 177 18.65 18.95 20.27
CA GLY A 177 19.40 20.22 20.15
C GLY A 177 20.36 20.28 18.97
N LEU A 178 20.21 19.40 17.95
CA LEU A 178 21.06 19.41 16.75
C LEU A 178 20.65 20.50 15.74
N ILE A 179 19.36 20.84 15.71
CA ILE A 179 18.82 21.95 14.93
C ILE A 179 17.87 22.80 15.81
N SER A 180 17.61 24.03 15.39
CA SER A 180 16.70 24.93 16.10
C SER A 180 15.23 24.66 15.76
N GLN A 181 14.32 25.14 16.61
CA GLN A 181 12.88 25.12 16.31
C GLN A 181 12.57 25.91 15.04
N GLU A 182 13.28 27.03 14.79
CA GLU A 182 13.11 27.83 13.57
C GLU A 182 13.41 27.04 12.29
N GLU A 183 14.39 26.15 12.33
CA GLU A 183 14.69 25.25 11.19
C GLU A 183 13.56 24.23 10.99
N VAL A 184 12.99 23.67 12.07
CA VAL A 184 11.82 22.79 11.99
C VAL A 184 10.64 23.53 11.35
N ASP A 185 10.37 24.77 11.78
CA ASP A 185 9.28 25.61 11.25
C ASP A 185 9.45 25.92 9.75
N LYS A 186 10.68 26.10 9.26
CA LYS A 186 10.95 26.27 7.82
C LYS A 186 10.62 25.00 7.02
N ILE A 187 11.01 23.85 7.56
CA ILE A 187 10.74 22.55 6.92
C ILE A 187 9.24 22.28 6.92
N GLU A 188 8.56 22.46 8.05
CA GLU A 188 7.11 22.26 8.18
C GLU A 188 6.32 23.03 7.13
N ARG A 189 6.64 24.32 6.91
CA ARG A 189 5.96 25.18 5.92
C ARG A 189 6.20 24.77 4.47
N ALA A 190 7.25 23.97 4.21
CA ALA A 190 7.67 23.62 2.86
C ALA A 190 7.24 22.22 2.42
N ILE A 191 7.14 21.25 3.32
CA ILE A 191 7.05 19.80 2.99
C ILE A 191 5.80 19.41 2.18
N CYS A 192 4.70 20.19 2.27
CA CYS A 192 3.44 19.89 1.61
C CYS A 192 2.94 21.10 0.80
N PRO A 193 3.53 21.40 -0.38
CA PRO A 193 3.24 22.62 -1.12
C PRO A 193 1.91 22.60 -1.90
N GLY A 194 1.06 21.58 -1.72
CA GLY A 194 -0.22 21.48 -2.42
C GLY A 194 -0.87 20.11 -2.28
N GLU A 195 -1.64 19.73 -3.31
CA GLU A 195 -2.35 18.43 -3.38
C GLU A 195 -1.43 17.28 -3.79
N GLY A 196 -1.75 16.06 -3.36
CA GLY A 196 -1.10 14.82 -3.74
C GLY A 196 -0.67 13.95 -2.56
N ALA A 197 -0.40 12.68 -2.84
CA ALA A 197 0.15 11.73 -1.87
C ALA A 197 1.64 11.99 -1.64
N CYS A 198 2.21 11.40 -0.58
CA CYS A 198 3.63 11.57 -0.24
C CYS A 198 4.56 11.30 -1.44
N GLY A 199 5.59 12.16 -1.65
CA GLY A 199 6.40 12.16 -2.88
C GLY A 199 7.40 11.00 -3.02
N GLY A 200 7.87 10.39 -1.92
CA GLY A 200 8.81 9.26 -1.98
C GLY A 200 8.16 7.94 -2.40
N MET A 201 8.98 6.90 -2.57
CA MET A 201 8.51 5.53 -2.84
C MET A 201 8.02 4.89 -1.53
N TYR A 202 7.05 5.57 -0.90
CA TYR A 202 6.31 5.12 0.27
C TYR A 202 5.09 4.33 -0.17
N THR A 203 4.13 4.05 0.73
CA THR A 203 3.06 3.11 0.42
C THR A 203 2.19 3.54 -0.76
N ALA A 204 1.80 4.81 -0.86
CA ALA A 204 0.92 5.28 -1.94
C ALA A 204 1.56 5.12 -3.33
N ASN A 205 2.79 5.62 -3.54
CA ASN A 205 3.49 5.47 -4.83
C ASN A 205 3.85 4.02 -5.14
N THR A 206 4.18 3.23 -4.12
CA THR A 206 4.37 1.77 -4.27
C THR A 206 3.10 1.11 -4.80
N MET A 207 1.94 1.36 -4.17
CA MET A 207 0.67 0.76 -4.59
C MET A 207 0.20 1.29 -5.95
N ALA A 208 0.51 2.56 -6.29
CA ALA A 208 0.22 3.10 -7.62
C ALA A 208 1.06 2.38 -8.72
N SER A 209 2.36 2.18 -8.48
CA SER A 209 3.24 1.41 -9.38
C SER A 209 2.80 -0.05 -9.51
N ILE A 210 2.38 -0.66 -8.40
CA ILE A 210 1.78 -1.98 -8.36
C ILE A 210 0.48 -2.03 -9.18
N GLY A 211 -0.36 -0.99 -9.13
CA GLY A 211 -1.57 -0.90 -9.93
C GLY A 211 -1.32 -0.98 -11.44
N GLU A 212 -0.24 -0.37 -11.93
CA GLU A 212 0.20 -0.53 -13.32
C GLU A 212 0.71 -1.95 -13.61
N ALA A 213 1.53 -2.51 -12.72
CA ALA A 213 2.09 -3.85 -12.90
C ALA A 213 1.03 -4.96 -12.83
N LEU A 214 -0.01 -4.79 -12.01
CA LEU A 214 -1.19 -5.66 -11.97
C LEU A 214 -2.06 -5.53 -13.22
N GLY A 215 -1.88 -4.47 -14.01
CA GLY A 215 -2.75 -4.16 -15.14
C GLY A 215 -4.08 -3.49 -14.75
N LEU A 216 -4.27 -3.03 -13.52
CA LEU A 216 -5.49 -2.37 -13.03
C LEU A 216 -5.56 -0.88 -13.37
N SER A 217 -4.44 -0.25 -13.69
CA SER A 217 -4.31 1.17 -14.05
C SER A 217 -3.84 1.31 -15.49
N LEU A 218 -4.16 2.45 -16.10
CA LEU A 218 -3.62 2.78 -17.40
C LEU A 218 -2.09 2.95 -17.33
N PRO A 219 -1.34 2.39 -18.28
CA PRO A 219 0.11 2.50 -18.30
C PRO A 219 0.60 3.97 -18.28
N GLY A 220 1.59 4.25 -17.45
CA GLY A 220 2.16 5.59 -17.25
C GLY A 220 1.36 6.50 -16.32
N SER A 221 0.26 6.02 -15.73
CA SER A 221 -0.60 6.83 -14.87
C SER A 221 -0.11 6.98 -13.42
N ALA A 222 0.82 6.15 -12.94
CA ALA A 222 1.27 6.20 -11.55
C ALA A 222 2.20 7.40 -11.26
N ALA A 223 3.11 7.75 -12.17
CA ALA A 223 4.18 8.68 -11.90
C ALA A 223 3.83 10.18 -11.98
N PRO A 224 2.95 10.67 -12.87
CA PRO A 224 2.64 12.09 -12.95
C PRO A 224 2.19 12.67 -11.60
N PRO A 225 2.67 13.87 -11.18
CA PRO A 225 2.24 14.47 -9.92
C PRO A 225 0.76 14.87 -9.94
N SER A 226 0.17 15.07 -8.76
CA SER A 226 -1.26 15.35 -8.60
C SER A 226 -1.73 16.58 -9.37
N ILE A 227 -0.90 17.63 -9.40
CA ILE A 227 -1.20 18.89 -10.09
C ILE A 227 -1.07 18.83 -11.62
N ASP A 228 -0.52 17.74 -12.17
CA ASP A 228 -0.29 17.60 -13.61
C ASP A 228 -1.60 17.34 -14.36
N ARG A 229 -1.85 18.13 -15.41
CA ARG A 229 -3.06 18.01 -16.24
C ARG A 229 -3.14 16.70 -17.05
N ARG A 230 -2.04 15.99 -17.24
CA ARG A 230 -2.07 14.63 -17.81
C ARG A 230 -2.97 13.69 -17.01
N ARG A 231 -3.15 13.92 -15.70
CA ARG A 231 -4.06 13.15 -14.86
C ARG A 231 -5.51 13.26 -15.29
N ASP A 232 -5.95 14.42 -15.75
CA ASP A 232 -7.31 14.59 -16.27
C ASP A 232 -7.52 13.70 -17.49
N ASN A 233 -6.52 13.62 -18.39
CA ASN A 233 -6.56 12.74 -19.57
C ASN A 233 -6.56 11.25 -19.16
N TYR A 234 -5.77 10.86 -18.14
CA TYR A 234 -5.82 9.48 -17.62
C TYR A 234 -7.19 9.16 -17.02
N ALA A 235 -7.81 10.09 -16.31
CA ALA A 235 -9.15 9.91 -15.75
C ALA A 235 -10.21 9.77 -16.86
N ILE A 236 -10.18 10.61 -17.90
CA ILE A 236 -11.07 10.50 -19.08
C ILE A 236 -10.88 9.13 -19.74
N LYS A 237 -9.64 8.75 -20.06
CA LYS A 237 -9.34 7.45 -20.69
C LYS A 237 -9.74 6.27 -19.80
N SER A 238 -9.66 6.39 -18.48
CA SER A 238 -10.13 5.35 -17.56
C SER A 238 -11.65 5.17 -17.62
N GLY A 239 -12.38 6.28 -17.78
CA GLY A 239 -13.83 6.24 -18.04
C GLY A 239 -14.19 5.60 -19.38
N GLU A 240 -13.40 5.85 -20.43
CA GLU A 240 -13.57 5.17 -21.73
C GLU A 240 -13.24 3.68 -21.61
N ALA A 241 -12.14 3.34 -20.93
CA ALA A 241 -11.63 1.98 -20.80
C ALA A 241 -12.63 1.05 -20.07
N VAL A 242 -13.27 1.51 -19.00
CA VAL A 242 -14.22 0.67 -18.26
C VAL A 242 -15.41 0.25 -19.11
N VAL A 243 -15.92 1.12 -19.99
CA VAL A 243 -17.01 0.80 -20.92
C VAL A 243 -16.53 -0.18 -22.00
N GLU A 244 -15.29 -0.02 -22.47
CA GLU A 244 -14.69 -0.96 -23.42
C GLU A 244 -14.45 -2.35 -22.81
N LEU A 245 -14.04 -2.41 -21.53
CA LEU A 245 -13.93 -3.69 -20.81
C LEU A 245 -15.26 -4.42 -20.71
N ILE A 246 -16.37 -3.70 -20.44
CA ILE A 246 -17.71 -4.30 -20.47
C ILE A 246 -18.02 -4.86 -21.86
N ARG A 247 -17.73 -4.11 -22.92
CA ARG A 247 -17.96 -4.52 -24.32
C ARG A 247 -17.19 -5.80 -24.67
N LYS A 248 -15.96 -5.93 -24.14
CA LYS A 248 -15.12 -7.11 -24.33
C LYS A 248 -15.43 -8.26 -23.36
N GLY A 249 -16.30 -8.03 -22.37
CA GLY A 249 -16.61 -9.02 -21.33
C GLY A 249 -15.48 -9.27 -20.34
N ILE A 250 -14.50 -8.34 -20.23
CA ILE A 250 -13.34 -8.44 -19.34
C ILE A 250 -13.70 -7.91 -17.96
N ARG A 251 -13.46 -8.71 -16.93
CA ARG A 251 -13.71 -8.37 -15.52
C ARG A 251 -12.38 -8.29 -14.76
N THR A 252 -12.41 -7.73 -13.57
CA THR A 252 -11.20 -7.54 -12.74
C THR A 252 -10.40 -8.81 -12.51
N ARG A 253 -11.04 -9.96 -12.23
CA ARG A 253 -10.32 -11.22 -11.98
C ARG A 253 -9.75 -11.87 -13.25
N ASP A 254 -10.20 -11.46 -14.43
CA ASP A 254 -9.57 -11.89 -15.70
C ASP A 254 -8.20 -11.20 -15.88
N ILE A 255 -7.98 -10.06 -15.21
CA ILE A 255 -6.71 -9.32 -15.15
C ILE A 255 -5.84 -9.78 -13.99
N LEU A 256 -6.45 -9.98 -12.80
CA LEU A 256 -5.76 -10.35 -11.56
C LEU A 256 -5.43 -11.85 -11.53
N THR A 257 -4.49 -12.28 -12.36
CA THR A 257 -3.97 -13.66 -12.37
C THR A 257 -2.76 -13.80 -11.44
N LYS A 258 -2.32 -15.02 -11.19
CA LYS A 258 -1.09 -15.28 -10.40
C LYS A 258 0.11 -14.57 -11.00
N GLU A 259 0.25 -14.59 -12.31
CA GLU A 259 1.31 -13.98 -13.07
C GLU A 259 1.27 -12.45 -12.93
N ALA A 260 0.08 -11.83 -12.91
CA ALA A 260 -0.07 -10.39 -12.65
C ALA A 260 0.41 -10.02 -11.23
N PHE A 261 0.14 -10.86 -10.22
CA PHE A 261 0.70 -10.67 -8.88
C PHE A 261 2.22 -10.86 -8.84
N GLU A 262 2.79 -11.75 -9.63
CA GLU A 262 4.25 -11.89 -9.76
C GLU A 262 4.87 -10.64 -10.40
N ASN A 263 4.22 -10.04 -11.40
CA ASN A 263 4.62 -8.74 -11.96
C ASN A 263 4.58 -7.64 -10.88
N ALA A 264 3.55 -7.63 -10.05
CA ALA A 264 3.41 -6.68 -8.93
C ALA A 264 4.52 -6.85 -7.87
N ILE A 265 4.88 -8.08 -7.52
CA ILE A 265 6.01 -8.36 -6.64
C ILE A 265 7.32 -7.89 -7.29
N THR A 266 7.49 -8.12 -8.58
CA THR A 266 8.69 -7.73 -9.34
C THR A 266 8.88 -6.22 -9.32
N ILE A 267 7.84 -5.42 -9.60
CA ILE A 267 7.94 -3.95 -9.54
C ILE A 267 8.17 -3.44 -8.12
N LEU A 268 7.54 -4.05 -7.11
CA LEU A 268 7.77 -3.74 -5.69
C LEU A 268 9.25 -3.89 -5.34
N MET A 269 9.88 -4.99 -5.73
CA MET A 269 11.29 -5.28 -5.46
C MET A 269 12.22 -4.35 -6.23
N ALA A 270 11.96 -4.13 -7.52
CA ALA A 270 12.80 -3.30 -8.38
C ALA A 270 12.82 -1.82 -7.97
N LEU A 271 11.72 -1.29 -7.42
CA LEU A 271 11.64 0.09 -6.94
C LEU A 271 12.04 0.25 -5.46
N GLY A 272 12.26 -0.83 -4.72
CA GLY A 272 12.52 -0.78 -3.29
C GLY A 272 11.34 -0.18 -2.50
N GLY A 273 10.13 -0.60 -2.82
CA GLY A 273 8.88 -0.05 -2.29
C GLY A 273 8.66 -0.32 -0.79
N SER A 274 7.46 0.00 -0.33
CA SER A 274 7.05 -0.15 1.07
C SER A 274 6.78 -1.61 1.43
N THR A 275 7.20 -2.04 2.65
CA THR A 275 6.85 -3.35 3.23
C THR A 275 5.34 -3.54 3.38
N ASN A 276 4.57 -2.46 3.50
CA ASN A 276 3.10 -2.50 3.52
C ASN A 276 2.51 -3.16 2.28
N ALA A 277 3.19 -3.07 1.13
CA ALA A 277 2.73 -3.69 -0.10
C ALA A 277 2.66 -5.23 -0.02
N VAL A 278 3.49 -5.87 0.81
CA VAL A 278 3.39 -7.31 1.07
C VAL A 278 2.01 -7.64 1.66
N LEU A 279 1.64 -6.91 2.72
CA LEU A 279 0.33 -7.07 3.35
C LEU A 279 -0.83 -6.78 2.39
N HIS A 280 -0.69 -5.72 1.58
CA HIS A 280 -1.75 -5.29 0.67
C HIS A 280 -1.90 -6.21 -0.54
N LEU A 281 -0.81 -6.73 -1.11
CA LEU A 281 -0.88 -7.71 -2.20
C LEU A 281 -1.52 -9.03 -1.75
N LEU A 282 -1.20 -9.51 -0.54
CA LEU A 282 -1.87 -10.67 0.04
C LEU A 282 -3.37 -10.44 0.19
N ALA A 283 -3.78 -9.25 0.66
CA ALA A 283 -5.20 -8.91 0.81
C ALA A 283 -5.93 -8.80 -0.55
N ILE A 284 -5.33 -8.15 -1.54
CA ILE A 284 -5.92 -8.05 -2.89
C ILE A 284 -6.00 -9.43 -3.55
N ALA A 285 -4.97 -10.28 -3.38
CA ALA A 285 -4.97 -11.64 -3.90
C ALA A 285 -6.06 -12.51 -3.25
N HIS A 286 -6.27 -12.35 -1.93
CA HIS A 286 -7.38 -13.00 -1.22
C HIS A 286 -8.73 -12.65 -1.86
N GLU A 287 -9.02 -11.36 -2.08
CA GLU A 287 -10.24 -10.90 -2.73
C GLU A 287 -10.36 -11.34 -4.19
N ALA A 288 -9.23 -11.42 -4.89
CA ALA A 288 -9.16 -11.94 -6.25
C ALA A 288 -9.32 -13.46 -6.33
N ARG A 289 -9.25 -14.17 -5.18
CA ARG A 289 -9.22 -15.64 -5.07
C ARG A 289 -7.98 -16.25 -5.74
N VAL A 290 -6.85 -15.53 -5.67
CA VAL A 290 -5.56 -15.98 -6.17
C VAL A 290 -4.71 -16.49 -4.99
N PRO A 291 -4.17 -17.73 -5.05
CA PRO A 291 -3.33 -18.26 -3.98
C PRO A 291 -1.96 -17.57 -4.00
N LEU A 292 -1.82 -16.53 -3.19
CA LEU A 292 -0.57 -15.81 -2.98
C LEU A 292 -0.09 -16.02 -1.55
N THR A 293 1.20 -16.31 -1.37
CA THR A 293 1.83 -16.58 -0.08
C THR A 293 3.09 -15.74 0.11
N LEU A 294 3.58 -15.64 1.34
CA LEU A 294 4.86 -14.97 1.62
C LEU A 294 6.04 -15.61 0.87
N GLU A 295 6.01 -16.94 0.60
CA GLU A 295 7.07 -17.60 -0.16
C GLU A 295 7.10 -17.15 -1.63
N ASP A 296 5.98 -16.72 -2.21
CA ASP A 296 5.98 -16.15 -3.56
C ASP A 296 6.80 -14.85 -3.63
N PHE A 297 6.76 -14.03 -2.58
CA PHE A 297 7.58 -12.81 -2.50
C PHE A 297 9.07 -13.13 -2.48
N HIS A 298 9.46 -14.22 -1.81
CA HIS A 298 10.84 -14.67 -1.86
C HIS A 298 11.20 -15.24 -3.22
N ARG A 299 10.42 -16.17 -3.73
CA ARG A 299 10.67 -16.86 -5.00
C ARG A 299 10.83 -15.90 -6.18
N VAL A 300 9.98 -14.88 -6.24
CA VAL A 300 10.04 -13.83 -7.26
C VAL A 300 11.13 -12.82 -6.92
N GLY A 301 11.10 -12.27 -5.71
CA GLY A 301 11.94 -11.13 -5.30
C GLY A 301 13.44 -11.44 -5.28
N SER A 302 13.83 -12.68 -4.99
CA SER A 302 15.25 -13.10 -4.99
C SER A 302 15.95 -12.98 -6.35
N LYS A 303 15.18 -12.88 -7.44
CA LYS A 303 15.68 -12.76 -8.82
C LYS A 303 15.66 -11.31 -9.34
N VAL A 304 15.03 -10.41 -8.62
CA VAL A 304 14.77 -9.04 -9.07
C VAL A 304 15.79 -8.08 -8.49
N PRO A 305 16.58 -7.39 -9.33
CA PRO A 305 17.53 -6.39 -8.88
C PRO A 305 16.82 -5.10 -8.42
N LEU A 306 17.47 -4.35 -7.51
CA LEU A 306 17.02 -3.03 -7.09
C LEU A 306 17.45 -1.99 -8.12
N LEU A 307 16.49 -1.31 -8.75
CA LEU A 307 16.73 -0.38 -9.85
C LEU A 307 16.51 1.09 -9.47
N GLY A 308 15.55 1.38 -8.58
CA GLY A 308 15.16 2.75 -8.22
C GLY A 308 16.03 3.33 -7.11
N ASP A 309 16.72 4.47 -7.33
CA ASP A 309 17.41 5.23 -6.29
C ASP A 309 16.44 6.21 -5.61
N LEU A 310 15.44 5.66 -4.92
CA LEU A 310 14.26 6.39 -4.45
C LEU A 310 14.23 6.53 -2.92
N LYS A 311 13.77 7.71 -2.42
CA LYS A 311 13.48 7.88 -0.98
C LYS A 311 12.50 6.80 -0.49
N PRO A 312 12.71 6.21 0.73
CA PRO A 312 13.49 6.76 1.85
C PRO A 312 14.99 6.39 1.87
N PHE A 313 15.45 5.37 1.15
CA PHE A 313 16.87 4.97 1.18
C PHE A 313 17.72 5.68 0.11
N GLY A 314 17.12 6.04 -1.02
CA GLY A 314 17.77 6.75 -2.12
C GLY A 314 17.53 8.26 -2.09
N LYS A 315 17.81 8.91 -3.21
CA LYS A 315 17.83 10.38 -3.33
C LYS A 315 16.56 10.97 -3.92
N TYR A 316 15.93 10.24 -4.85
CA TYR A 316 14.90 10.78 -5.72
C TYR A 316 13.48 10.48 -5.23
N VAL A 317 12.50 11.23 -5.75
CA VAL A 317 11.07 11.09 -5.47
C VAL A 317 10.31 10.66 -6.71
N MET A 318 9.02 10.32 -6.59
CA MET A 318 8.19 9.84 -7.70
C MET A 318 8.12 10.84 -8.86
N ASN A 319 8.19 12.12 -8.55
CA ASN A 319 8.25 13.21 -9.53
C ASN A 319 9.48 13.13 -10.45
N ASP A 320 10.59 12.63 -9.93
CA ASP A 320 11.80 12.43 -10.72
C ASP A 320 11.67 11.19 -11.62
N VAL A 321 11.00 10.14 -11.14
CA VAL A 321 10.63 8.97 -11.96
C VAL A 321 9.76 9.39 -13.15
N ASP A 322 8.79 10.30 -12.94
CA ASP A 322 7.96 10.84 -14.02
C ASP A 322 8.79 11.51 -15.13
N LYS A 323 9.79 12.31 -14.74
CA LYS A 323 10.66 13.04 -15.69
C LYS A 323 11.46 12.14 -16.62
N VAL A 324 11.74 10.91 -16.22
CA VAL A 324 12.51 9.93 -16.99
C VAL A 324 11.65 8.88 -17.69
N GLY A 325 10.30 9.07 -17.70
CA GLY A 325 9.37 8.23 -18.44
C GLY A 325 8.46 7.35 -17.57
N GLY A 326 8.54 7.45 -16.26
CA GLY A 326 7.61 6.81 -15.33
C GLY A 326 7.83 5.32 -15.11
N VAL A 327 6.82 4.68 -14.54
CA VAL A 327 6.81 3.23 -14.25
C VAL A 327 6.99 2.36 -15.51
N PRO A 328 6.49 2.73 -16.70
CA PRO A 328 6.72 1.95 -17.91
C PRO A 328 8.19 1.72 -18.25
N VAL A 329 9.10 2.64 -17.91
CA VAL A 329 10.55 2.47 -18.08
C VAL A 329 11.06 1.26 -17.28
N VAL A 330 10.62 1.13 -16.03
CA VAL A 330 11.01 0.02 -15.16
C VAL A 330 10.39 -1.27 -15.64
N LEU A 331 9.09 -1.26 -15.98
CA LEU A 331 8.39 -2.43 -16.52
C LEU A 331 9.06 -2.93 -17.82
N LYS A 332 9.45 -2.02 -18.72
CA LYS A 332 10.16 -2.38 -19.96
C LYS A 332 11.52 -3.00 -19.69
N ALA A 333 12.31 -2.40 -18.79
CA ALA A 333 13.62 -2.93 -18.41
C ALA A 333 13.52 -4.34 -17.79
N LEU A 334 12.49 -4.58 -16.98
CA LEU A 334 12.22 -5.90 -16.36
C LEU A 334 11.68 -6.90 -17.39
N PHE A 335 10.84 -6.45 -18.34
CA PHE A 335 10.33 -7.28 -19.44
C PHE A 335 11.46 -7.76 -20.34
N ASP A 336 12.34 -6.85 -20.76
CA ASP A 336 13.50 -7.17 -21.61
C ASP A 336 14.50 -8.11 -20.91
N ALA A 337 14.52 -8.11 -19.59
CA ALA A 337 15.31 -9.04 -18.78
C ALA A 337 14.61 -10.38 -18.51
N GLY A 338 13.38 -10.59 -18.99
CA GLY A 338 12.58 -11.79 -18.76
C GLY A 338 12.11 -11.96 -17.33
N LEU A 339 11.95 -10.86 -16.58
CA LEU A 339 11.58 -10.87 -15.17
C LEU A 339 10.09 -10.62 -14.91
N ILE A 340 9.31 -10.22 -15.93
CA ILE A 340 7.85 -10.07 -15.83
C ILE A 340 7.13 -10.82 -16.94
N HIS A 341 5.88 -11.19 -16.67
CA HIS A 341 4.98 -11.87 -17.60
C HIS A 341 4.34 -10.85 -18.54
N GLY A 342 4.71 -10.88 -19.81
CA GLY A 342 4.23 -9.93 -20.82
C GLY A 342 2.83 -10.20 -21.35
N ASP A 343 2.33 -11.42 -21.18
CA ASP A 343 1.03 -11.90 -21.66
C ASP A 343 -0.13 -11.56 -20.70
N CYS A 344 0.14 -11.03 -19.53
CA CYS A 344 -0.89 -10.58 -18.59
C CYS A 344 -1.80 -9.51 -19.21
N LEU A 345 -3.11 -9.75 -19.15
CA LEU A 345 -4.13 -8.82 -19.61
C LEU A 345 -4.19 -7.57 -18.71
N THR A 346 -4.53 -6.42 -19.29
CA THR A 346 -4.65 -5.16 -18.56
C THR A 346 -5.97 -4.44 -18.85
N VAL A 347 -6.24 -3.35 -18.13
CA VAL A 347 -7.45 -2.52 -18.32
C VAL A 347 -7.54 -1.84 -19.69
N THR A 348 -6.50 -1.86 -20.50
CA THR A 348 -6.57 -1.41 -21.89
C THR A 348 -7.25 -2.44 -22.80
N GLY A 349 -7.47 -3.64 -22.29
CA GLY A 349 -7.92 -4.81 -23.06
C GLY A 349 -6.84 -5.36 -24.00
N LYS A 350 -5.57 -5.00 -23.74
CA LYS A 350 -4.33 -5.50 -24.34
C LYS A 350 -3.46 -6.13 -23.26
N THR A 351 -2.46 -6.90 -23.68
CA THR A 351 -1.46 -7.47 -22.78
C THR A 351 -0.44 -6.42 -22.32
N MET A 352 0.31 -6.76 -21.27
CA MET A 352 1.41 -5.92 -20.77
C MET A 352 2.46 -5.67 -21.87
N ALA A 353 2.84 -6.70 -22.61
CA ALA A 353 3.81 -6.58 -23.70
C ALA A 353 3.32 -5.68 -24.83
N GLU A 354 2.05 -5.79 -25.25
CA GLU A 354 1.45 -4.94 -26.26
C GLU A 354 1.43 -3.48 -25.83
N ASN A 355 1.08 -3.19 -24.56
CA ASN A 355 1.11 -1.84 -24.02
C ASN A 355 2.54 -1.26 -24.00
N LEU A 356 3.52 -2.04 -23.56
CA LEU A 356 4.92 -1.59 -23.54
C LEU A 356 5.47 -1.33 -24.94
N ALA A 357 5.09 -2.14 -25.94
CA ALA A 357 5.47 -1.93 -27.34
C ALA A 357 4.83 -0.66 -27.92
N GLU A 358 3.57 -0.35 -27.56
CA GLU A 358 2.86 0.84 -28.03
C GLU A 358 3.39 2.14 -27.41
N ILE A 359 3.69 2.12 -26.10
CA ILE A 359 4.23 3.29 -25.38
C ILE A 359 5.68 3.54 -25.79
N ALA A 360 6.44 2.48 -26.06
CA ALA A 360 7.86 2.53 -26.37
C ALA A 360 8.66 3.42 -25.38
N PRO A 361 8.61 3.11 -24.06
CA PRO A 361 9.27 3.95 -23.06
C PRO A 361 10.78 3.99 -23.31
N PRO A 362 11.46 5.09 -22.92
CA PRO A 362 12.91 5.18 -23.05
C PRO A 362 13.64 4.15 -22.17
N ASP A 363 14.92 3.95 -22.41
CA ASP A 363 15.78 3.19 -21.52
C ASP A 363 15.96 3.91 -20.17
N PRO A 364 16.26 3.18 -19.07
CA PRO A 364 16.61 3.77 -17.78
C PRO A 364 17.72 4.82 -17.91
N ASP A 365 17.57 5.97 -17.24
CA ASP A 365 18.50 7.12 -17.31
C ASP A 365 19.86 6.86 -16.66
N GLY A 366 19.98 5.77 -15.91
CA GLY A 366 21.20 5.38 -15.20
C GLY A 366 21.48 6.18 -13.91
N GLN A 367 20.61 7.11 -13.53
CA GLN A 367 20.71 7.88 -12.27
C GLN A 367 19.53 7.59 -11.35
N ILE A 368 18.33 7.99 -11.72
CA ILE A 368 17.09 7.80 -10.97
C ILE A 368 16.68 6.33 -11.05
N LEU A 369 16.69 5.80 -12.27
CA LEU A 369 16.40 4.41 -12.59
C LEU A 369 17.64 3.75 -13.21
N LYS A 370 18.13 2.70 -12.56
CA LYS A 370 19.25 1.89 -13.07
C LYS A 370 18.77 0.83 -14.06
N SER A 371 19.62 0.42 -14.98
CA SER A 371 19.36 -0.77 -15.79
C SER A 371 19.55 -2.04 -14.98
N THR A 372 18.99 -3.15 -15.44
CA THR A 372 19.19 -4.48 -14.81
C THR A 372 20.66 -4.92 -14.79
N LYS A 373 21.49 -4.37 -15.71
CA LYS A 373 22.94 -4.66 -15.77
C LYS A 373 23.77 -3.80 -14.80
N SER A 374 23.25 -2.65 -14.36
CA SER A 374 23.92 -1.71 -13.46
C SER A 374 23.11 -1.41 -12.19
N ALA A 375 22.36 -2.40 -11.74
CA ALA A 375 21.48 -2.30 -10.59
C ALA A 375 22.18 -1.80 -9.32
N ILE A 376 21.44 -1.16 -8.42
CA ILE A 376 21.92 -0.69 -7.11
C ILE A 376 22.31 -1.88 -6.23
N ALA A 377 21.51 -2.95 -6.28
CA ALA A 377 21.76 -4.21 -5.60
C ALA A 377 21.25 -5.38 -6.44
N ALA A 378 21.87 -6.55 -6.29
CA ALA A 378 21.51 -7.75 -7.04
C ALA A 378 20.15 -8.35 -6.66
N SER A 379 19.66 -8.04 -5.45
CA SER A 379 18.35 -8.47 -4.95
C SER A 379 17.51 -7.27 -4.53
N GLY A 380 16.19 -7.44 -4.59
CA GLY A 380 15.21 -6.42 -4.22
C GLY A 380 15.28 -6.00 -2.75
N GLY A 381 14.66 -4.85 -2.43
CA GLY A 381 14.79 -4.19 -1.15
C GLY A 381 13.99 -4.80 0.01
N ILE A 382 13.26 -5.92 -0.18
CA ILE A 382 12.40 -6.54 0.83
C ILE A 382 12.73 -8.03 0.95
N THR A 383 12.83 -8.52 2.19
CA THR A 383 13.07 -9.93 2.50
C THR A 383 11.98 -10.46 3.43
N ILE A 384 11.50 -11.66 3.12
CA ILE A 384 10.61 -12.43 4.00
C ILE A 384 11.48 -13.31 4.91
N LEU A 385 11.25 -13.20 6.21
CA LEU A 385 11.93 -13.97 7.23
C LEU A 385 11.01 -15.04 7.80
N GLY A 386 11.58 -16.15 8.18
CA GLY A 386 10.96 -17.20 9.01
C GLY A 386 11.77 -17.38 10.29
N GLY A 387 11.62 -18.52 10.96
CA GLY A 387 12.41 -18.88 12.13
C GLY A 387 11.60 -19.02 13.43
N SER A 388 12.29 -19.28 14.52
CA SER A 388 11.62 -19.63 15.78
C SER A 388 10.83 -18.47 16.40
N LEU A 389 11.20 -17.20 16.10
CA LEU A 389 10.44 -16.02 16.54
C LEU A 389 9.28 -15.67 15.60
N ALA A 390 9.36 -16.04 14.33
CA ALA A 390 8.37 -15.72 13.30
C ALA A 390 8.01 -16.97 12.47
N PRO A 391 7.40 -18.00 13.05
CA PRO A 391 7.13 -19.26 12.34
C PRO A 391 6.16 -19.10 11.16
N ASP A 392 5.24 -18.13 11.20
CA ASP A 392 4.33 -17.82 10.10
C ASP A 392 4.84 -16.67 9.20
N GLY A 393 6.06 -16.18 9.48
CA GLY A 393 6.75 -15.17 8.69
C GLY A 393 6.85 -13.79 9.34
N ALA A 394 7.76 -13.01 8.79
CA ALA A 394 7.95 -11.58 9.09
C ALA A 394 8.52 -10.89 7.85
N VAL A 395 8.49 -9.56 7.84
CA VAL A 395 8.93 -8.76 6.69
C VAL A 395 9.99 -7.75 7.14
N THR A 396 11.11 -7.69 6.43
CA THR A 396 12.14 -6.68 6.65
C THR A 396 12.49 -5.94 5.37
N LYS A 397 12.84 -4.68 5.48
CA LYS A 397 13.40 -3.89 4.39
C LYS A 397 14.93 -3.90 4.52
N VAL A 398 15.60 -4.43 3.51
CA VAL A 398 17.06 -4.59 3.51
C VAL A 398 17.76 -3.53 2.66
N ALA A 399 17.04 -2.80 1.83
CA ALA A 399 17.59 -1.72 1.01
C ALA A 399 18.25 -0.65 1.89
N GLY A 400 19.53 -0.39 1.64
CA GLY A 400 20.31 0.65 2.33
C GLY A 400 20.68 0.36 3.79
N VAL A 401 20.41 -0.82 4.34
CA VAL A 401 20.69 -1.18 5.74
C VAL A 401 22.15 -1.61 5.92
N GLY A 402 22.68 -2.46 5.04
CA GLY A 402 24.08 -2.90 5.07
C GLY A 402 24.45 -3.78 6.28
N VAL A 403 23.46 -4.42 6.91
CA VAL A 403 23.65 -5.37 8.02
C VAL A 403 22.95 -6.67 7.66
N ASP A 404 23.72 -7.73 7.47
CA ASP A 404 23.20 -9.05 7.11
C ASP A 404 22.85 -9.90 8.33
N ILE A 405 23.63 -9.78 9.39
CA ILE A 405 23.43 -10.53 10.65
C ILE A 405 23.48 -9.56 11.82
N PHE A 406 22.49 -9.65 12.69
CA PHE A 406 22.46 -8.93 13.97
C PHE A 406 22.02 -9.88 15.08
N GLU A 407 22.68 -9.81 16.24
CA GLU A 407 22.32 -10.57 17.43
C GLU A 407 22.49 -9.70 18.67
N GLY A 408 21.49 -9.68 19.53
CA GLY A 408 21.53 -8.86 20.75
C GLY A 408 20.51 -9.28 21.80
N PRO A 409 20.61 -8.70 23.01
CA PRO A 409 19.61 -8.89 24.06
C PRO A 409 18.33 -8.13 23.75
N ALA A 410 17.19 -8.75 24.05
CA ALA A 410 15.87 -8.14 23.90
C ALA A 410 15.63 -7.04 24.95
N ARG A 411 14.97 -5.95 24.50
CA ARG A 411 14.29 -4.95 25.34
C ARG A 411 12.82 -4.96 24.94
N VAL A 412 11.96 -5.41 25.84
CA VAL A 412 10.57 -5.75 25.50
C VAL A 412 9.61 -4.66 25.95
N PHE A 413 8.76 -4.23 25.04
CA PHE A 413 7.75 -3.19 25.25
C PHE A 413 6.40 -3.64 24.69
N ASP A 414 5.33 -3.38 25.44
CA ASP A 414 3.98 -3.72 25.02
C ASP A 414 3.29 -2.58 24.23
N ARG A 415 4.00 -1.46 24.00
CA ARG A 415 3.55 -0.29 23.22
C ARG A 415 4.72 0.54 22.71
N GLU A 416 4.49 1.25 21.58
CA GLU A 416 5.48 2.17 21.02
C GLU A 416 5.91 3.26 22.02
N GLN A 417 4.95 3.87 22.76
CA GLN A 417 5.26 4.93 23.72
C GLN A 417 6.26 4.50 24.79
N SER A 418 6.10 3.29 25.33
CA SER A 418 7.05 2.78 26.34
C SER A 418 8.46 2.59 25.78
N ALA A 419 8.58 2.25 24.49
CA ALA A 419 9.87 2.18 23.82
C ALA A 419 10.45 3.58 23.57
N MET A 420 9.62 4.59 23.26
CA MET A 420 10.04 5.99 23.15
C MET A 420 10.59 6.50 24.49
N ASP A 421 9.85 6.30 25.58
CA ASP A 421 10.28 6.70 26.92
C ASP A 421 11.62 6.03 27.31
N ALA A 422 11.80 4.74 26.95
CA ALA A 422 13.04 4.00 27.19
C ALA A 422 14.21 4.50 26.33
N LEU A 423 13.95 4.99 25.13
CA LEU A 423 14.97 5.61 24.28
C LEU A 423 15.42 6.96 24.85
N GLU A 424 14.47 7.80 25.28
CA GLU A 424 14.71 9.13 25.83
C GLU A 424 15.50 9.08 27.15
N ASN A 425 15.20 8.12 28.02
CA ASN A 425 15.91 7.94 29.29
C ASN A 425 17.21 7.15 29.17
N GLY A 426 17.61 6.74 27.94
CA GLY A 426 18.85 6.03 27.68
C GLY A 426 18.87 4.56 28.07
N THR A 427 17.71 3.93 28.31
CA THR A 427 17.62 2.48 28.60
C THR A 427 17.97 1.64 27.36
N ILE A 428 17.58 2.10 26.15
CA ILE A 428 17.93 1.44 24.89
C ILE A 428 19.36 1.81 24.51
N GLN A 429 20.23 0.80 24.32
CA GLN A 429 21.63 0.92 24.05
C GLN A 429 22.00 0.31 22.68
N ALA A 430 23.17 0.69 22.15
CA ALA A 430 23.74 0.02 20.98
C ALA A 430 23.93 -1.49 21.26
N GLY A 431 23.51 -2.34 20.34
CA GLY A 431 23.51 -3.80 20.46
C GLY A 431 22.19 -4.40 20.95
N ASP A 432 21.23 -3.58 21.41
CA ASP A 432 19.92 -4.07 21.85
C ASP A 432 19.01 -4.47 20.69
N VAL A 433 18.14 -5.43 20.95
CA VAL A 433 16.98 -5.78 20.12
C VAL A 433 15.71 -5.25 20.80
N VAL A 434 15.16 -4.18 20.26
CA VAL A 434 13.90 -3.58 20.75
C VAL A 434 12.74 -4.38 20.20
N VAL A 435 11.93 -4.97 21.08
CA VAL A 435 10.75 -5.76 20.75
C VAL A 435 9.51 -5.01 21.18
N ILE A 436 8.72 -4.54 20.21
CA ILE A 436 7.41 -3.91 20.46
C ILE A 436 6.31 -4.89 20.05
N ARG A 437 5.52 -5.34 20.98
CA ARG A 437 4.49 -6.37 20.78
C ARG A 437 3.09 -5.86 21.13
N TYR A 438 2.07 -6.65 20.79
CA TYR A 438 0.65 -6.27 20.88
C TYR A 438 0.27 -5.07 20.00
N GLU A 439 0.98 -4.90 18.89
CA GLU A 439 0.67 -3.94 17.82
C GLU A 439 0.27 -4.65 16.52
N GLY A 440 0.04 -5.96 16.56
CA GLY A 440 -0.46 -6.78 15.45
C GLY A 440 -1.92 -6.52 15.08
N PRO A 441 -2.46 -7.25 14.08
CA PRO A 441 -3.82 -7.03 13.57
C PRO A 441 -4.92 -7.00 14.64
N LYS A 442 -4.86 -7.92 15.61
CA LYS A 442 -5.85 -8.05 16.70
C LYS A 442 -5.41 -7.33 17.98
N GLY A 443 -4.15 -7.48 18.38
CA GLY A 443 -3.60 -6.94 19.61
C GLY A 443 -3.51 -5.43 19.63
N GLY A 444 -3.04 -4.85 18.53
CA GLY A 444 -3.07 -3.42 18.24
C GLY A 444 -3.99 -3.16 17.03
N PRO A 445 -5.33 -3.22 17.20
CA PRO A 445 -6.24 -3.24 16.06
C PRO A 445 -5.88 -2.25 14.98
N GLY A 446 -5.73 -2.74 13.73
CA GLY A 446 -5.28 -1.95 12.60
C GLY A 446 -3.76 -1.89 12.42
N MET A 447 -2.96 -2.69 13.17
CA MET A 447 -1.50 -2.77 12.98
C MET A 447 -0.88 -1.39 12.76
N ARG A 448 -0.95 -0.49 13.74
CA ARG A 448 -0.50 0.90 13.59
C ARG A 448 0.93 0.97 13.00
N GLU A 449 1.15 1.92 12.11
CA GLU A 449 2.51 2.20 11.62
C GLU A 449 3.31 2.97 12.65
N MET A 450 4.51 2.49 12.93
CA MET A 450 5.42 3.12 13.88
C MET A 450 6.55 3.80 13.13
N LEU A 451 6.50 5.14 13.02
CA LEU A 451 7.52 5.96 12.41
C LEU A 451 8.28 6.78 13.45
N MET A 452 7.63 7.16 14.56
CA MET A 452 8.25 7.99 15.59
C MET A 452 9.43 7.27 16.23
N ILE A 453 9.26 6.03 16.68
CA ILE A 453 10.35 5.26 17.29
C ILE A 453 11.50 4.99 16.30
N THR A 454 11.19 4.70 15.02
CA THR A 454 12.24 4.47 14.02
C THR A 454 13.02 5.75 13.69
N GLY A 455 12.32 6.88 13.59
CA GLY A 455 12.92 8.20 13.43
C GLY A 455 13.77 8.61 14.63
N ALA A 456 13.28 8.35 15.84
CA ALA A 456 13.98 8.65 17.10
C ALA A 456 15.25 7.79 17.28
N ILE A 457 15.19 6.48 17.00
CA ILE A 457 16.37 5.59 17.01
C ILE A 457 17.43 6.07 16.01
N LYS A 458 17.02 6.43 14.77
CA LYS A 458 17.92 7.00 13.76
C LYS A 458 18.50 8.33 14.23
N GLY A 459 17.66 9.22 14.72
CA GLY A 459 18.04 10.50 15.29
C GLY A 459 18.99 10.35 16.49
N ALA A 460 18.87 9.26 17.29
CA ALA A 460 19.79 8.90 18.38
C ALA A 460 21.16 8.38 17.91
N GLY A 461 21.40 8.27 16.59
CA GLY A 461 22.62 7.65 16.06
C GLY A 461 22.65 6.13 16.18
N LEU A 462 21.54 5.51 16.61
CA LEU A 462 21.45 4.07 16.88
C LEU A 462 20.89 3.26 15.70
N GLY A 463 20.56 3.88 14.58
CA GLY A 463 19.86 3.24 13.45
C GLY A 463 20.60 2.07 12.78
N LYS A 464 21.90 1.89 13.02
CA LYS A 464 22.69 0.73 12.55
C LYS A 464 23.10 -0.23 13.67
N SER A 465 22.85 0.12 14.91
CA SER A 465 23.30 -0.61 16.10
C SER A 465 22.16 -1.11 17.00
N VAL A 466 20.92 -0.89 16.61
CA VAL A 466 19.71 -1.41 17.27
C VAL A 466 18.85 -2.10 16.21
N LEU A 467 18.38 -3.31 16.52
CA LEU A 467 17.36 -4.01 15.75
C LEU A 467 15.98 -3.74 16.37
N LEU A 468 15.01 -3.36 15.55
CA LEU A 468 13.64 -3.14 16.00
C LEU A 468 12.72 -4.23 15.43
N ILE A 469 11.95 -4.90 16.29
CA ILE A 469 11.05 -6.02 15.93
C ILE A 469 9.64 -5.73 16.43
N THR A 470 8.62 -6.04 15.62
CA THR A 470 7.23 -5.88 16.02
C THR A 470 6.28 -6.83 15.29
N ASP A 471 5.18 -7.20 15.94
CA ASP A 471 4.02 -7.82 15.30
C ASP A 471 3.12 -6.80 14.57
N GLY A 472 3.37 -5.50 14.78
CA GLY A 472 2.78 -4.39 14.03
C GLY A 472 3.48 -4.09 12.70
N ARG A 473 3.46 -2.81 12.28
CA ARG A 473 4.04 -2.34 11.02
C ARG A 473 4.97 -1.14 11.23
N PHE A 474 5.85 -0.95 10.25
CA PHE A 474 6.60 0.28 10.11
C PHE A 474 6.12 1.06 8.88
N SER A 475 6.24 2.39 8.93
CA SER A 475 5.93 3.26 7.80
C SER A 475 6.80 2.93 6.58
N GLY A 476 6.27 3.16 5.37
CA GLY A 476 7.04 3.09 4.13
C GLY A 476 8.25 4.03 4.08
N GLY A 477 8.25 5.07 4.93
CA GLY A 477 9.37 6.00 5.10
C GLY A 477 10.45 5.55 6.10
N THR A 478 10.27 4.40 6.77
CA THR A 478 11.22 3.87 7.75
C THR A 478 12.53 3.46 7.10
N THR A 479 13.64 3.80 7.78
CA THR A 479 15.00 3.37 7.47
C THR A 479 15.65 2.75 8.72
N GLY A 480 16.63 1.85 8.53
CA GLY A 480 17.27 1.13 9.62
C GLY A 480 16.88 -0.34 9.66
N LEU A 481 17.47 -1.08 10.62
CA LEU A 481 17.22 -2.52 10.76
C LEU A 481 15.90 -2.76 11.51
N CYS A 482 14.81 -2.96 10.75
CA CYS A 482 13.47 -3.10 11.27
C CYS A 482 12.78 -4.33 10.69
N VAL A 483 12.17 -5.16 11.54
CA VAL A 483 11.38 -6.34 11.20
C VAL A 483 9.95 -6.13 11.68
N GLY A 484 9.01 -6.07 10.76
CA GLY A 484 7.57 -5.98 11.05
C GLY A 484 6.80 -7.21 10.63
N HIS A 485 5.49 -7.17 10.88
CA HIS A 485 4.53 -8.22 10.53
C HIS A 485 4.90 -9.59 11.14
N VAL A 486 5.57 -9.60 12.30
CA VAL A 486 5.94 -10.87 12.97
C VAL A 486 4.68 -11.68 13.27
N ALA A 487 4.62 -12.87 12.72
CA ALA A 487 3.46 -13.75 12.84
C ALA A 487 3.86 -15.15 13.34
N PRO A 488 3.01 -15.74 14.21
CA PRO A 488 1.77 -15.23 14.81
C PRO A 488 2.01 -14.04 15.76
N GLU A 489 1.04 -13.11 15.83
CA GLU A 489 1.12 -11.94 16.72
C GLU A 489 1.04 -12.30 18.22
N ALA A 490 1.42 -11.38 19.09
CA ALA A 490 1.50 -11.63 20.53
C ALA A 490 0.17 -12.02 21.16
N VAL A 491 -0.95 -11.39 20.78
CA VAL A 491 -2.27 -11.68 21.38
C VAL A 491 -2.76 -13.10 21.02
N ASP A 492 -2.34 -13.63 19.88
CA ASP A 492 -2.62 -15.01 19.46
C ASP A 492 -1.63 -16.03 20.07
N GLY A 493 -0.75 -15.59 20.99
CA GLY A 493 0.23 -16.45 21.65
C GLY A 493 1.42 -16.82 20.77
N GLY A 494 1.74 -16.01 19.76
CA GLY A 494 2.95 -16.15 18.96
C GLY A 494 4.22 -16.09 19.83
N PRO A 495 5.36 -16.61 19.34
CA PRO A 495 6.62 -16.61 20.11
C PRO A 495 7.03 -15.23 20.61
N ILE A 496 6.69 -14.16 19.89
CA ILE A 496 6.97 -12.78 20.30
C ILE A 496 6.34 -12.41 21.66
N ALA A 497 5.19 -13.02 22.02
CA ALA A 497 4.56 -12.83 23.33
C ALA A 497 5.37 -13.41 24.49
N LEU A 498 6.24 -14.37 24.21
CA LEU A 498 7.00 -15.12 25.21
C LEU A 498 8.39 -14.53 25.45
N VAL A 499 8.81 -13.55 24.65
CA VAL A 499 10.11 -12.86 24.80
C VAL A 499 10.15 -12.12 26.13
N LYS A 500 11.28 -12.23 26.84
CA LYS A 500 11.59 -11.48 28.06
C LYS A 500 12.80 -10.59 27.86
N ASP A 501 12.94 -9.54 28.68
CA ASP A 501 14.13 -8.71 28.69
C ASP A 501 15.40 -9.57 28.89
N GLY A 502 16.40 -9.30 28.07
CA GLY A 502 17.68 -10.00 28.08
C GLY A 502 17.70 -11.29 27.25
N ASP A 503 16.58 -11.81 26.76
CA ASP A 503 16.60 -12.94 25.82
C ASP A 503 17.42 -12.60 24.58
N ARG A 504 18.20 -13.55 24.09
CA ARG A 504 18.99 -13.33 22.86
C ARG A 504 18.11 -13.56 21.64
N ILE A 505 18.14 -12.60 20.70
CA ILE A 505 17.46 -12.68 19.42
C ILE A 505 18.49 -12.47 18.31
N ARG A 506 18.38 -13.30 17.25
CA ARG A 506 19.25 -13.22 16.07
C ARG A 506 18.40 -13.08 14.81
N ILE A 507 18.79 -12.13 13.97
CA ILE A 507 18.37 -12.05 12.56
C ILE A 507 19.55 -12.44 11.67
N ASP A 508 19.28 -13.24 10.65
CA ASP A 508 20.18 -13.52 9.55
C ASP A 508 19.41 -13.33 8.23
N VAL A 509 19.69 -12.21 7.57
CA VAL A 509 18.98 -11.80 6.35
C VAL A 509 19.26 -12.77 5.20
N ASN A 510 20.51 -13.27 5.11
CA ASN A 510 20.92 -14.19 4.04
C ASN A 510 20.30 -15.57 4.21
N ALA A 511 20.26 -16.08 5.46
CA ALA A 511 19.56 -17.31 5.82
C ALA A 511 18.04 -17.11 5.91
N ARG A 512 17.55 -15.89 5.89
CA ARG A 512 16.13 -15.51 6.04
C ARG A 512 15.54 -15.98 7.36
N THR A 513 16.30 -15.89 8.45
CA THR A 513 15.82 -16.33 9.76
C THR A 513 15.73 -15.18 10.77
N LEU A 514 14.75 -15.30 11.64
CA LEU A 514 14.54 -14.49 12.81
C LEU A 514 14.29 -15.43 13.99
N ASP A 515 15.29 -15.55 14.85
CA ASP A 515 15.31 -16.60 15.87
C ASP A 515 15.38 -16.04 17.28
N LEU A 516 14.58 -16.63 18.17
CA LEU A 516 14.65 -16.45 19.62
C LEU A 516 15.53 -17.55 20.19
N LEU A 517 16.71 -17.17 20.69
CA LEU A 517 17.72 -18.10 21.19
C LEU A 517 17.44 -18.47 22.66
N VAL A 518 16.29 -19.06 22.92
CA VAL A 518 15.84 -19.57 24.21
C VAL A 518 15.54 -21.06 24.06
N GLU A 519 15.91 -21.85 25.04
CA GLU A 519 15.71 -23.30 25.00
C GLU A 519 14.22 -23.66 24.83
N PRO A 520 13.89 -24.62 23.96
CA PRO A 520 12.49 -24.99 23.68
C PRO A 520 11.71 -25.40 24.94
N SER A 521 12.36 -26.03 25.92
CA SER A 521 11.76 -26.41 27.20
C SER A 521 11.33 -25.17 28.02
N GLU A 522 12.15 -24.12 28.03
CA GLU A 522 11.79 -22.86 28.70
C GLU A 522 10.65 -22.14 27.98
N LEU A 523 10.66 -22.07 26.65
CA LEU A 523 9.55 -21.51 25.89
C LEU A 523 8.23 -22.28 26.16
N ALA A 524 8.30 -23.61 26.28
CA ALA A 524 7.14 -24.42 26.64
C ALA A 524 6.60 -24.07 28.03
N GLU A 525 7.46 -23.83 29.01
CA GLU A 525 7.02 -23.38 30.35
C GLU A 525 6.43 -21.98 30.34
N ARG A 526 7.06 -21.05 29.60
CA ARG A 526 6.52 -19.68 29.42
C ARG A 526 5.11 -19.73 28.79
N ARG A 527 4.90 -20.62 27.82
CA ARG A 527 3.61 -20.79 27.13
C ARG A 527 2.50 -21.28 28.07
N LYS A 528 2.80 -22.11 29.05
CA LYS A 528 1.81 -22.60 30.04
C LYS A 528 1.24 -21.46 30.90
N THR A 529 2.02 -20.43 31.15
CA THR A 529 1.64 -19.27 31.97
C THR A 529 1.16 -18.08 31.16
N PHE A 530 1.27 -18.14 29.83
CA PHE A 530 0.83 -17.08 28.94
C PHE A 530 -0.68 -16.86 29.06
N LYS A 531 -1.06 -15.59 29.17
CA LYS A 531 -2.45 -15.14 29.10
C LYS A 531 -2.53 -13.97 28.14
N PRO A 532 -3.38 -14.04 27.10
CA PRO A 532 -3.53 -12.92 26.19
C PRO A 532 -4.05 -11.69 26.93
N LEU A 533 -3.61 -10.52 26.51
CA LEU A 533 -4.15 -9.27 27.03
C LEU A 533 -5.63 -9.13 26.62
N PRO A 534 -6.45 -8.48 27.46
CA PRO A 534 -7.84 -8.19 27.09
C PRO A 534 -7.88 -7.29 25.85
N PRO A 535 -8.97 -7.37 25.06
CA PRO A 535 -9.13 -6.53 23.88
C PRO A 535 -8.97 -5.04 24.23
N ARG A 536 -8.14 -4.32 23.46
CA ARG A 536 -7.89 -2.88 23.65
C ARG A 536 -9.16 -2.04 23.47
N TYR A 537 -10.05 -2.45 22.56
CA TYR A 537 -11.31 -1.78 22.25
C TYR A 537 -12.49 -2.75 22.34
N THR A 538 -13.54 -2.35 23.04
CA THR A 538 -14.73 -3.18 23.30
C THR A 538 -15.95 -2.80 22.45
N HIS A 539 -15.89 -1.69 21.71
CA HIS A 539 -16.99 -1.20 20.87
C HIS A 539 -16.45 -0.46 19.62
N GLY A 540 -17.33 -0.13 18.71
CA GLY A 540 -16.99 0.62 17.49
C GLY A 540 -16.30 -0.23 16.41
N VAL A 541 -15.73 0.45 15.42
CA VAL A 541 -15.13 -0.21 14.25
C VAL A 541 -13.89 -1.03 14.61
N LEU A 542 -13.05 -0.56 15.54
CA LEU A 542 -11.86 -1.29 15.98
C LEU A 542 -12.22 -2.61 16.69
N SER A 543 -13.29 -2.64 17.48
CA SER A 543 -13.77 -3.88 18.10
C SER A 543 -14.34 -4.87 17.07
N LYS A 544 -15.02 -4.39 16.04
CA LYS A 544 -15.48 -5.25 14.93
C LYS A 544 -14.29 -5.83 14.18
N TYR A 545 -13.34 -4.98 13.82
CA TYR A 545 -12.12 -5.38 13.12
C TYR A 545 -11.34 -6.45 13.89
N THR A 546 -11.09 -6.26 15.19
CA THR A 546 -10.39 -7.23 16.04
C THR A 546 -11.02 -8.63 16.01
N LYS A 547 -12.35 -8.70 15.87
CA LYS A 547 -13.08 -9.99 15.86
C LYS A 547 -13.00 -10.73 14.52
N LEU A 548 -12.82 -10.00 13.43
CA LEU A 548 -12.89 -10.52 12.07
C LEU A 548 -11.51 -10.68 11.43
N VAL A 549 -10.54 -9.86 11.82
CA VAL A 549 -9.24 -9.80 11.16
C VAL A 549 -8.42 -11.08 11.33
N GLY A 550 -7.85 -11.53 10.23
CA GLY A 550 -6.90 -12.63 10.16
C GLY A 550 -5.46 -12.21 10.44
N SER A 551 -4.54 -13.17 10.30
CA SER A 551 -3.09 -12.96 10.50
C SER A 551 -2.48 -12.00 9.45
N ALA A 552 -1.44 -11.27 9.85
CA ALA A 552 -0.61 -10.47 8.96
C ALA A 552 0.05 -11.30 7.85
N SER A 553 0.42 -12.56 8.13
CA SER A 553 0.98 -13.49 7.13
C SER A 553 0.01 -13.84 6.00
N ARG A 554 -1.26 -13.49 6.14
CA ARG A 554 -2.32 -13.69 5.13
C ARG A 554 -2.99 -12.38 4.71
N GLY A 555 -2.35 -11.23 4.98
CA GLY A 555 -2.80 -9.92 4.52
C GLY A 555 -3.66 -9.15 5.53
N ALA A 556 -3.90 -9.66 6.74
CA ALA A 556 -4.75 -9.04 7.77
C ALA A 556 -6.11 -8.61 7.20
N VAL A 557 -6.79 -9.51 6.50
CA VAL A 557 -8.13 -9.31 5.94
C VAL A 557 -9.21 -9.67 6.95
N CYS A 558 -10.40 -9.07 6.82
CA CYS A 558 -11.58 -9.39 7.61
C CYS A 558 -12.46 -10.38 6.84
N ASP A 559 -12.59 -11.61 7.36
CA ASP A 559 -13.47 -12.66 6.84
C ASP A 559 -14.71 -12.83 7.73
#